data_b1c6023e0d9aa265639d67fe9ca039eb
#
_entry.id   b1c6023e0d9aa265639d67fe9ca039eb
#
_cell.length_a   1.000
_cell.length_b   1.000
_cell.length_c   1.000
_cell.angle_alpha   90.00
_cell.angle_beta   90.00
_cell.angle_gamma   90.00
#
_symmetry.space_group_name_H-M   'P 1'
#
loop_
_entity.id
_entity.type
_entity.pdbx_description
1 polymer ?
#
loop_
_entity_poly.entity_id
_entity_poly.type
_entity_poly.pdbx_seq_one_letter_code
_entity_poly.pdbx_strand_id
1 'polypeptide(L)'
;IAFLLAERDGASIDLVESNRKKASFLQAVVGQFNLPAHIIARRIDDAYALVSTPQIVTARALASLPVLLELSAPWLTAGACGLFHKGRDYRAEVAESAQRWSFDLIEHASATDAHGVILELSDLRQLT
;
A
#
# COMPACT_ATOMS: atom_id res chain seq x y z
N ILE A 1 -2.72 7.00 -8.95
CA ILE A 1 -3.98 6.63 -8.25
C ILE A 1 -4.80 7.88 -7.93
N ALA A 2 -4.24 8.91 -7.28
CA ALA A 2 -4.99 10.10 -6.86
C ALA A 2 -5.74 10.79 -8.01
N PHE A 3 -5.13 10.88 -9.20
CA PHE A 3 -5.80 11.46 -10.38
C PHE A 3 -7.04 10.68 -10.80
N LEU A 4 -6.97 9.35 -10.72
CA LEU A 4 -8.12 8.50 -11.06
C LEU A 4 -9.21 8.58 -9.98
N LEU A 5 -8.82 8.70 -8.72
CA LEU A 5 -9.77 8.84 -7.62
C LEU A 5 -10.53 10.17 -7.67
N ALA A 6 -9.96 11.20 -8.29
CA ALA A 6 -10.63 12.49 -8.44
C ALA A 6 -11.92 12.39 -9.27
N GLU A 7 -12.05 11.32 -10.08
CA GLU A 7 -13.25 11.06 -10.88
C GLU A 7 -14.33 10.30 -10.11
N ARG A 8 -14.07 9.94 -8.85
CA ARG A 8 -15.01 9.18 -8.02
C ARG A 8 -15.44 10.01 -6.81
N ASP A 9 -16.74 10.15 -6.65
CA ASP A 9 -17.30 10.88 -5.52
C ASP A 9 -16.98 10.16 -4.20
N GLY A 10 -16.47 10.93 -3.24
CA GLY A 10 -16.17 10.42 -1.90
C GLY A 10 -14.91 9.58 -1.79
N ALA A 11 -14.18 9.36 -2.88
CA ALA A 11 -12.91 8.63 -2.83
C ALA A 11 -11.77 9.56 -2.40
N SER A 12 -10.87 9.06 -1.57
CA SER A 12 -9.68 9.79 -1.13
C SER A 12 -8.51 8.83 -0.90
N ILE A 13 -7.30 9.38 -0.84
CA ILE A 13 -6.09 8.61 -0.56
C ILE A 13 -5.19 9.39 0.40
N ASP A 14 -4.60 8.67 1.35
CA ASP A 14 -3.54 9.18 2.19
C ASP A 14 -2.20 8.69 1.66
N LEU A 15 -1.29 9.60 1.35
CA LEU A 15 0.03 9.30 0.81
C LEU A 15 1.05 9.49 1.93
N VAL A 16 1.63 8.39 2.40
CA VAL A 16 2.63 8.39 3.47
C VAL A 16 4.01 8.44 2.83
N GLU A 17 4.75 9.51 3.08
CA GLU A 17 6.08 9.72 2.54
C GLU A 17 6.99 10.38 3.56
N SER A 18 8.05 9.70 3.97
CA SER A 18 8.99 10.22 4.98
C SER A 18 10.02 11.19 4.42
N ASN A 19 10.30 11.15 3.12
CA ASN A 19 11.23 12.06 2.48
C ASN A 19 10.57 13.44 2.29
N ARG A 20 11.13 14.47 2.93
CA ARG A 20 10.53 15.81 2.91
C ARG A 20 10.46 16.44 1.52
N LYS A 21 11.46 16.22 0.67
CA LYS A 21 11.46 16.76 -0.69
C LYS A 21 10.36 16.12 -1.53
N LYS A 22 10.22 14.79 -1.43
CA LYS A 22 9.15 14.07 -2.11
C LYS A 22 7.77 14.47 -1.59
N ALA A 23 7.64 14.59 -0.27
CA ALA A 23 6.37 15.01 0.34
C ALA A 23 5.98 16.42 -0.12
N SER A 24 6.93 17.35 -0.16
CA SER A 24 6.69 18.71 -0.66
C SER A 24 6.27 18.73 -2.12
N PHE A 25 6.90 17.92 -2.95
CA PHE A 25 6.53 17.77 -4.35
C PHE A 25 5.10 17.23 -4.49
N LEU A 26 4.77 16.17 -3.75
CA LEU A 26 3.42 15.61 -3.76
C LEU A 26 2.37 16.62 -3.29
N GLN A 27 2.70 17.39 -2.25
CA GLN A 27 1.84 18.46 -1.74
C GLN A 27 1.54 19.51 -2.82
N ALA A 28 2.56 19.93 -3.56
CA ALA A 28 2.43 20.89 -4.64
C ALA A 28 1.53 20.36 -5.76
N VAL A 29 1.70 19.09 -6.15
CA VAL A 29 0.87 18.46 -7.19
C VAL A 29 -0.58 18.34 -6.72
N VAL A 30 -0.81 17.91 -5.50
CA VAL A 30 -2.16 17.79 -4.93
C VAL A 30 -2.85 19.14 -4.91
N GLY A 31 -2.14 20.19 -4.49
CA GLY A 31 -2.69 21.55 -4.47
C GLY A 31 -2.98 22.10 -5.86
N GLN A 32 -2.07 21.88 -6.81
CA GLN A 32 -2.21 22.39 -8.18
C GLN A 32 -3.40 21.75 -8.91
N PHE A 33 -3.62 20.46 -8.73
CA PHE A 33 -4.67 19.71 -9.44
C PHE A 33 -5.90 19.43 -8.58
N ASN A 34 -5.93 19.97 -7.35
CA ASN A 34 -7.03 19.78 -6.40
C ASN A 34 -7.43 18.29 -6.25
N LEU A 35 -6.44 17.43 -5.96
CA LEU A 35 -6.65 16.00 -5.86
C LEU A 35 -7.21 15.60 -4.49
N PRO A 36 -7.99 14.50 -4.42
CA PRO A 36 -8.54 13.99 -3.15
C PRO A 36 -7.47 13.19 -2.39
N ALA A 37 -6.38 13.84 -2.03
CA ALA A 37 -5.25 13.21 -1.38
C ALA A 37 -4.73 14.07 -0.23
N HIS A 38 -4.30 13.40 0.85
CA HIS A 38 -3.61 14.01 1.97
C HIS A 38 -2.19 13.48 2.03
N ILE A 39 -1.22 14.37 2.16
CA ILE A 39 0.18 13.98 2.27
C ILE A 39 0.55 13.91 3.76
N ILE A 40 1.02 12.73 4.18
CA ILE A 40 1.50 12.49 5.53
C ILE A 40 3.01 12.37 5.46
N ALA A 41 3.70 13.48 5.78
CA ALA A 41 5.15 13.56 5.73
C ALA A 41 5.76 12.95 6.99
N ARG A 42 5.56 11.66 7.18
CA ARG A 42 5.99 10.88 8.35
C ARG A 42 6.47 9.51 7.92
N ARG A 43 7.16 8.82 8.80
CA ARG A 43 7.43 7.39 8.64
C ARG A 43 6.14 6.61 8.84
N ILE A 44 6.09 5.39 8.28
CA ILE A 44 4.87 4.57 8.33
C ILE A 44 4.43 4.31 9.78
N ASP A 45 5.38 3.97 10.65
CA ASP A 45 5.08 3.70 12.06
C ASP A 45 4.49 4.93 12.79
N ASP A 46 4.84 6.14 12.38
CA ASP A 46 4.25 7.36 12.94
C ASP A 46 2.90 7.71 12.29
N ALA A 47 2.57 7.10 11.16
CA ALA A 47 1.35 7.39 10.42
C ALA A 47 0.13 6.63 10.96
N TYR A 48 0.33 5.54 11.69
CA TYR A 48 -0.80 4.69 12.15
C TYR A 48 -1.84 5.48 12.97
N ALA A 49 -1.40 6.41 13.80
CA ALA A 49 -2.30 7.23 14.61
C ALA A 49 -2.97 8.36 13.82
N LEU A 50 -2.45 8.67 12.63
CA LEU A 50 -2.91 9.80 11.81
C LEU A 50 -3.87 9.38 10.70
N VAL A 51 -3.92 8.07 10.41
CA VAL A 51 -4.74 7.51 9.33
C VAL A 51 -5.78 6.60 9.95
N SER A 52 -7.06 6.85 9.66
CA SER A 52 -8.11 5.89 10.00
C SER A 52 -7.92 4.63 9.15
N THR A 53 -8.43 3.48 9.62
CA THR A 53 -8.25 2.21 8.90
C THR A 53 -8.76 2.35 7.47
N PRO A 54 -7.89 2.24 6.46
CA PRO A 54 -8.30 2.35 5.07
C PRO A 54 -9.00 1.08 4.61
N GLN A 55 -9.71 1.15 3.49
CA GLN A 55 -10.23 -0.03 2.83
C GLN A 55 -9.12 -0.79 2.11
N ILE A 56 -8.18 -0.05 1.51
CA ILE A 56 -7.11 -0.60 0.69
C ILE A 56 -5.79 0.07 1.06
N VAL A 57 -4.75 -0.74 1.18
CA VAL A 57 -3.36 -0.29 1.32
C VAL A 57 -2.61 -0.66 0.06
N THR A 58 -1.95 0.30 -0.56
CA THR A 58 -1.13 0.04 -1.75
C THR A 58 0.32 0.39 -1.48
N ALA A 59 1.22 -0.36 -2.12
CA ALA A 59 2.64 -0.07 -2.10
C ALA A 59 3.30 -0.55 -3.39
N ARG A 60 4.31 0.19 -3.82
CA ARG A 60 5.14 -0.14 -4.96
C ARG A 60 6.60 0.17 -4.63
N ALA A 61 7.48 -0.81 -4.88
CA ALA A 61 8.93 -0.63 -4.71
C ALA A 61 9.37 -0.11 -3.33
N LEU A 62 8.57 -0.36 -2.29
CA LEU A 62 8.87 0.09 -0.93
C LEU A 62 9.78 -0.91 -0.20
N ALA A 63 9.43 -2.19 -0.24
CA ALA A 63 10.13 -3.24 0.51
C ALA A 63 9.71 -4.62 -0.01
N SER A 64 10.35 -5.67 0.51
CA SER A 64 9.91 -7.05 0.28
C SER A 64 8.54 -7.29 0.90
N LEU A 65 7.84 -8.33 0.44
CA LEU A 65 6.50 -8.63 0.96
C LEU A 65 6.47 -8.88 2.48
N PRO A 66 7.41 -9.66 3.07
CA PRO A 66 7.41 -9.83 4.52
C PRO A 66 7.50 -8.50 5.29
N VAL A 67 8.32 -7.58 4.81
CA VAL A 67 8.46 -6.24 5.41
C VAL A 67 7.19 -5.41 5.19
N LEU A 68 6.61 -5.46 3.99
CA LEU A 68 5.35 -4.76 3.70
C LEU A 68 4.22 -5.23 4.62
N LEU A 69 4.12 -6.53 4.86
CA LEU A 69 3.10 -7.08 5.74
C LEU A 69 3.30 -6.61 7.19
N GLU A 70 4.53 -6.58 7.65
CA GLU A 70 4.85 -6.08 8.98
C GLU A 70 4.51 -4.60 9.11
N LEU A 71 4.90 -3.78 8.14
CA LEU A 71 4.60 -2.35 8.13
C LEU A 71 3.10 -2.05 8.00
N SER A 72 2.37 -2.87 7.26
CA SER A 72 0.95 -2.68 6.99
C SER A 72 0.04 -3.43 7.98
N ALA A 73 0.61 -4.26 8.84
CA ALA A 73 -0.16 -5.14 9.73
C ALA A 73 -1.24 -4.42 10.54
N PRO A 74 -0.99 -3.22 11.11
CA PRO A 74 -2.04 -2.53 11.86
C PRO A 74 -3.31 -2.27 11.05
N TRP A 75 -3.18 -2.01 9.74
CA TRP A 75 -4.33 -1.79 8.87
C TRP A 75 -4.89 -3.10 8.32
N LEU A 76 -4.01 -4.01 7.87
CA LEU A 76 -4.43 -5.26 7.25
C LEU A 76 -5.10 -6.21 8.25
N THR A 77 -4.62 -6.29 9.49
CA THR A 77 -5.26 -7.09 10.52
C THR A 77 -6.59 -6.49 10.99
N ALA A 78 -6.78 -5.19 10.78
CA ALA A 78 -8.04 -4.51 11.07
C ALA A 78 -9.06 -4.63 9.94
N GLY A 79 -8.73 -5.31 8.83
CA GLY A 79 -9.67 -5.61 7.75
C GLY A 79 -9.35 -4.96 6.40
N ALA A 80 -8.29 -4.14 6.30
CA ALA A 80 -7.91 -3.56 5.02
C ALA A 80 -7.41 -4.64 4.06
N CYS A 81 -7.57 -4.40 2.76
CA CYS A 81 -7.02 -5.23 1.69
C CYS A 81 -5.71 -4.62 1.20
N GLY A 82 -4.69 -5.44 1.01
CA GLY A 82 -3.43 -5.00 0.41
C GLY A 82 -3.41 -5.20 -1.08
N LEU A 83 -2.95 -4.19 -1.84
CA LEU A 83 -2.66 -4.31 -3.27
C LEU A 83 -1.19 -3.93 -3.46
N PHE A 84 -0.32 -4.94 -3.56
CA PHE A 84 1.12 -4.74 -3.61
C PHE A 84 1.67 -5.09 -4.98
N HIS A 85 2.34 -4.12 -5.60
CA HIS A 85 2.98 -4.32 -6.90
C HIS A 85 4.34 -4.98 -6.70
N LYS A 86 4.55 -6.14 -7.33
CA LYS A 86 5.76 -6.95 -7.17
C LYS A 86 6.36 -7.34 -8.53
N GLY A 87 7.66 -7.64 -8.52
CA GLY A 87 8.40 -8.12 -9.68
C GLY A 87 8.59 -9.63 -9.68
N ARG A 88 9.64 -10.10 -10.35
CA ARG A 88 9.90 -11.53 -10.63
C ARG A 88 9.97 -12.44 -9.40
N ASP A 89 10.52 -11.94 -8.31
CA ASP A 89 10.83 -12.77 -7.13
C ASP A 89 9.67 -12.85 -6.13
N TYR A 90 8.48 -12.46 -6.54
CA TYR A 90 7.33 -12.37 -5.63
C TYR A 90 6.96 -13.72 -4.99
N ARG A 91 7.16 -14.83 -5.70
CA ARG A 91 6.81 -16.17 -5.17
C ARG A 91 7.65 -16.55 -3.97
N ALA A 92 8.95 -16.24 -4.00
CA ALA A 92 9.84 -16.45 -2.86
C ALA A 92 9.42 -15.59 -1.67
N GLU A 93 9.05 -14.34 -1.92
CA GLU A 93 8.56 -13.42 -0.89
C GLU A 93 7.24 -13.90 -0.28
N VAL A 94 6.32 -14.43 -1.10
CA VAL A 94 5.05 -15.01 -0.63
C VAL A 94 5.34 -16.22 0.27
N ALA A 95 6.23 -17.12 -0.14
CA ALA A 95 6.59 -18.29 0.65
C ALA A 95 7.20 -17.90 2.00
N GLU A 96 8.09 -16.92 2.01
CA GLU A 96 8.67 -16.39 3.24
C GLU A 96 7.61 -15.78 4.15
N SER A 97 6.70 -14.99 3.59
CA SER A 97 5.61 -14.37 4.33
C SER A 97 4.68 -15.39 4.98
N ALA A 98 4.42 -16.50 4.28
CA ALA A 98 3.54 -17.55 4.77
C ALA A 98 4.08 -18.30 6.00
N GLN A 99 5.35 -18.12 6.34
CA GLN A 99 5.93 -18.67 7.57
C GLN A 99 5.46 -17.93 8.82
N ARG A 100 5.09 -16.67 8.69
CA ARG A 100 4.69 -15.82 9.82
C ARG A 100 3.23 -15.39 9.77
N TRP A 101 2.63 -15.39 8.59
CA TRP A 101 1.31 -14.85 8.36
C TRP A 101 0.41 -15.85 7.64
N SER A 102 -0.87 -15.82 7.98
CA SER A 102 -1.94 -16.44 7.21
C SER A 102 -2.69 -15.34 6.46
N PHE A 103 -2.99 -15.57 5.18
CA PHE A 103 -3.69 -14.59 4.35
C PHE A 103 -4.30 -15.24 3.13
N ASP A 104 -5.32 -14.62 2.57
CA ASP A 104 -5.87 -14.96 1.27
C ASP A 104 -5.14 -14.14 0.20
N LEU A 105 -4.81 -14.76 -0.92
CA LEU A 105 -4.00 -14.14 -1.96
C LEU A 105 -4.64 -14.37 -3.33
N ILE A 106 -4.78 -13.28 -4.10
CA ILE A 106 -5.14 -13.32 -5.51
C ILE A 106 -4.03 -12.64 -6.30
N GLU A 107 -3.52 -13.31 -7.31
CA GLU A 107 -2.48 -12.78 -8.18
C GLU A 107 -3.11 -12.19 -9.45
N HIS A 108 -2.78 -10.92 -9.74
CA HIS A 108 -3.23 -10.23 -10.95
C HIS A 108 -2.01 -9.92 -11.81
N ALA A 109 -2.08 -10.25 -13.10
CA ALA A 109 -1.03 -9.86 -14.03
C ALA A 109 -0.98 -8.34 -14.15
N SER A 110 0.24 -7.77 -14.18
CA SER A 110 0.41 -6.34 -14.40
C SER A 110 0.07 -5.99 -15.85
N ALA A 111 -0.72 -4.93 -16.05
CA ALA A 111 -1.06 -4.44 -17.38
C ALA A 111 0.12 -3.73 -18.07
N THR A 112 1.10 -3.26 -17.29
CA THR A 112 2.20 -2.42 -17.79
C THR A 112 3.56 -3.10 -17.77
N ASP A 113 3.69 -4.26 -17.12
CA ASP A 113 4.96 -4.99 -16.97
C ASP A 113 4.71 -6.48 -17.16
N ALA A 114 5.37 -7.09 -18.16
CA ALA A 114 5.23 -8.52 -18.47
C ALA A 114 5.67 -9.44 -17.30
N HIS A 115 6.58 -8.96 -16.43
CA HIS A 115 7.09 -9.70 -15.28
C HIS A 115 6.50 -9.23 -13.96
N GLY A 116 5.70 -8.17 -13.99
CA GLY A 116 5.07 -7.62 -12.81
C GLY A 116 3.78 -8.32 -12.45
N VAL A 117 3.48 -8.33 -11.16
CA VAL A 117 2.24 -8.87 -10.62
C VAL A 117 1.71 -7.91 -9.55
N ILE A 118 0.39 -7.84 -9.44
CA ILE A 118 -0.26 -7.16 -8.31
C ILE A 118 -0.80 -8.24 -7.40
N LEU A 119 -0.34 -8.26 -6.16
CA LEU A 119 -0.81 -9.19 -5.15
C LEU A 119 -1.96 -8.54 -4.38
N GLU A 120 -3.14 -9.12 -4.50
CA GLU A 120 -4.30 -8.73 -3.68
C GLU A 120 -4.34 -9.65 -2.46
N LEU A 121 -4.16 -9.07 -1.29
CA LEU A 121 -3.98 -9.79 -0.05
C LEU A 121 -5.03 -9.36 0.96
N SER A 122 -5.72 -10.31 1.56
CA SER A 122 -6.79 -10.06 2.52
C SER A 122 -6.74 -11.05 3.67
N ASP A 123 -7.52 -10.78 4.72
CA ASP A 123 -7.62 -11.62 5.92
C ASP A 123 -6.26 -11.93 6.55
N LEU A 124 -5.42 -10.91 6.70
CA LEU A 124 -4.11 -11.07 7.31
C LEU A 124 -4.23 -11.41 8.79
N ARG A 125 -3.62 -12.52 9.19
CA ARG A 125 -3.55 -12.98 10.57
C ARG A 125 -2.15 -13.45 10.90
N GLN A 126 -1.68 -13.09 12.07
CA GLN A 126 -0.39 -13.59 12.52
C GLN A 126 -0.50 -15.06 12.94
N LEU A 127 0.44 -15.87 12.50
CA LEU A 127 0.55 -17.27 12.93
C LEU A 127 1.10 -17.31 14.36
N THR A 128 0.53 -18.16 15.17
CA THR A 128 0.95 -18.38 16.57
C THR A 128 2.02 -19.46 16.66
#